data_1a5f2b49d1a961fd40a301b5f71af9fe
#
_entry.id   1a5f2b49d1a961fd40a301b5f71af9fe
#
_cell.length_a   1.000
_cell.length_b   1.000
_cell.length_c   1.000
_cell.angle_alpha   90.00
_cell.angle_beta   90.00
_cell.angle_gamma   90.00
#
_symmetry.space_group_name_H-M   'P 1'
#
loop_
_entity.id
_entity.type
_entity.pdbx_description
1 polymer ?
#
loop_
_entity_poly.entity_id
_entity_poly.type
_entity_poly.pdbx_seq_one_letter_code
_entity_poly.pdbx_strand_id
1 'polypeptide(L)'
;LVIAPQWIGDAVMTEPLLRRLAARGERLTVGALPWVAPVYRAMPQVADVIDFPFQHGGLQLKARRAIARQIEGRFSTAYVLPNSLKSALLPLLAGIPKRVGYLGEARVGLLTHRLKNPKNKPPMVAFYSALSGESGLEADRPVLKLPPAEVDAALNALGLQPGGYAVFAPGAEFGPAKRWPAAHFAAVARGLDVPVLLLGSGKEAALCDEIAAAAPGRCTNLAGKTTLLQALAAISAARHVVSNDSGLMHVAAAFGVRQVAVFGSSSPLHTPPLNDRATVLWLKNDPAYQPPLDCAPCFERECPLGHTRCLNDIDAGRVLASL
;
A
#
# COMPACT_ATOMS: atom_id res chain seq x y z
N LEU A 1 10.01 -18.90 3.49
CA LEU A 1 10.02 -17.89 2.41
C LEU A 1 8.62 -17.29 2.21
N VAL A 2 8.52 -15.98 2.06
CA VAL A 2 7.27 -15.29 1.67
C VAL A 2 7.47 -14.71 0.28
N ILE A 3 6.60 -15.07 -0.68
CA ILE A 3 6.56 -14.43 -2.01
C ILE A 3 5.63 -13.22 -1.92
N ALA A 4 6.20 -12.03 -2.01
CA ALA A 4 5.51 -10.77 -1.81
C ALA A 4 4.56 -10.38 -2.95
N PRO A 5 3.45 -9.68 -2.68
CA PRO A 5 2.71 -8.94 -3.69
C PRO A 5 3.54 -7.77 -4.23
N GLN A 6 3.12 -7.24 -5.38
CA GLN A 6 3.90 -6.22 -6.09
C GLN A 6 3.46 -4.77 -5.78
N TRP A 7 2.36 -4.59 -5.07
CA TRP A 7 1.82 -3.28 -4.73
C TRP A 7 2.18 -2.88 -3.31
N ILE A 8 2.54 -1.62 -3.09
CA ILE A 8 2.95 -1.09 -1.77
C ILE A 8 1.84 -1.29 -0.73
N GLY A 9 0.59 -0.97 -1.07
CA GLY A 9 -0.54 -1.15 -0.15
C GLY A 9 -0.74 -2.60 0.26
N ASP A 10 -0.72 -3.52 -0.72
CA ASP A 10 -0.79 -4.96 -0.44
C ASP A 10 0.37 -5.42 0.44
N ALA A 11 1.60 -4.96 0.15
CA ALA A 11 2.77 -5.30 0.95
C ALA A 11 2.58 -4.88 2.43
N VAL A 12 2.12 -3.66 2.68
CA VAL A 12 1.82 -3.19 4.05
C VAL A 12 0.75 -4.07 4.70
N MET A 13 -0.32 -4.40 3.99
CA MET A 13 -1.42 -5.21 4.51
C MET A 13 -1.05 -6.67 4.79
N THR A 14 0.14 -7.13 4.33
CA THR A 14 0.66 -8.47 4.67
C THR A 14 1.39 -8.50 6.01
N GLU A 15 1.73 -7.36 6.61
CA GLU A 15 2.52 -7.30 7.85
C GLU A 15 1.91 -8.15 8.98
N PRO A 16 0.59 -8.12 9.26
CA PRO A 16 0.02 -8.93 10.32
C PRO A 16 0.19 -10.44 10.12
N LEU A 17 0.12 -10.93 8.87
CA LEU A 17 0.47 -12.32 8.57
C LEU A 17 1.90 -12.63 8.98
N LEU A 18 2.86 -11.78 8.57
CA LEU A 18 4.28 -12.00 8.85
C LEU A 18 4.54 -11.98 10.36
N ARG A 19 3.90 -11.06 11.10
CA ARG A 19 3.99 -11.00 12.57
C ARG A 19 3.48 -12.27 13.25
N ARG A 20 2.36 -12.82 12.77
CA ARG A 20 1.80 -14.10 13.27
C ARG A 20 2.74 -15.27 13.00
N LEU A 21 3.32 -15.36 11.81
CA LEU A 21 4.28 -16.40 11.45
C LEU A 21 5.55 -16.29 12.31
N ALA A 22 6.08 -15.10 12.52
CA ALA A 22 7.24 -14.87 13.39
C ALA A 22 6.93 -15.21 14.85
N ALA A 23 5.74 -14.91 15.35
CA ALA A 23 5.31 -15.27 16.72
C ALA A 23 5.26 -16.79 16.95
N ARG A 24 5.17 -17.60 15.89
CA ARG A 24 5.28 -19.07 15.94
C ARG A 24 6.73 -19.58 15.88
N GLY A 25 7.70 -18.69 15.89
CA GLY A 25 9.11 -19.03 15.75
C GLY A 25 9.60 -19.22 14.32
N GLU A 26 8.80 -18.87 13.29
CA GLU A 26 9.26 -18.91 11.90
C GLU A 26 10.26 -17.77 11.62
N ARG A 27 11.46 -18.10 11.12
CA ARG A 27 12.39 -17.10 10.60
C ARG A 27 11.99 -16.71 9.16
N LEU A 28 11.62 -15.46 8.96
CA LEU A 28 11.03 -15.00 7.73
C LEU A 28 12.05 -14.36 6.80
N THR A 29 12.13 -14.88 5.57
CA THR A 29 12.77 -14.22 4.43
C THR A 29 11.69 -13.87 3.41
N VAL A 30 11.66 -12.63 2.95
CA VAL A 30 10.69 -12.14 1.97
C VAL A 30 11.36 -11.99 0.60
N GLY A 31 10.82 -12.64 -0.43
CA GLY A 31 11.20 -12.40 -1.81
C GLY A 31 10.27 -11.34 -2.41
N ALA A 32 10.81 -10.16 -2.70
CA ALA A 32 10.06 -9.00 -3.15
C ALA A 32 10.67 -8.37 -4.41
N LEU A 33 9.87 -7.63 -5.16
CA LEU A 33 10.37 -6.80 -6.25
C LEU A 33 11.08 -5.56 -5.67
N PRO A 34 12.14 -5.03 -6.32
CA PRO A 34 12.96 -3.96 -5.74
C PRO A 34 12.18 -2.72 -5.30
N TRP A 35 11.12 -2.37 -6.03
CA TRP A 35 10.30 -1.19 -5.69
C TRP A 35 9.33 -1.41 -4.52
N VAL A 36 9.20 -2.63 -3.99
CA VAL A 36 8.37 -2.95 -2.80
C VAL A 36 9.23 -3.41 -1.63
N ALA A 37 10.42 -3.91 -1.89
CA ALA A 37 11.35 -4.45 -0.89
C ALA A 37 11.57 -3.53 0.33
N PRO A 38 11.67 -2.18 0.20
CA PRO A 38 11.82 -1.29 1.35
C PRO A 38 10.67 -1.37 2.36
N VAL A 39 9.44 -1.69 1.93
CA VAL A 39 8.30 -1.90 2.86
C VAL A 39 8.57 -3.09 3.78
N TYR A 40 9.10 -4.18 3.23
CA TYR A 40 9.42 -5.39 4.02
C TYR A 40 10.64 -5.20 4.91
N ARG A 41 11.63 -4.38 4.49
CA ARG A 41 12.77 -4.00 5.34
C ARG A 41 12.36 -3.13 6.53
N ALA A 42 11.22 -2.44 6.43
CA ALA A 42 10.60 -1.69 7.52
C ALA A 42 9.72 -2.55 8.46
N MET A 43 9.67 -3.87 8.26
CA MET A 43 8.93 -4.82 9.13
C MET A 43 9.88 -5.51 10.09
N PRO A 44 9.81 -5.26 11.42
CA PRO A 44 10.78 -5.78 12.39
C PRO A 44 10.91 -7.31 12.45
N GLN A 45 9.85 -8.04 12.09
CA GLN A 45 9.80 -9.50 12.07
C GLN A 45 10.42 -10.14 10.82
N VAL A 46 10.78 -9.35 9.81
CA VAL A 46 11.43 -9.83 8.59
C VAL A 46 12.93 -9.89 8.82
N ALA A 47 13.48 -11.09 8.77
CA ALA A 47 14.91 -11.33 9.02
C ALA A 47 15.77 -11.02 7.80
N ASP A 48 15.23 -11.18 6.58
CA ASP A 48 15.96 -10.97 5.33
C ASP A 48 15.01 -10.67 4.17
N VAL A 49 15.47 -9.89 3.19
CA VAL A 49 14.72 -9.58 1.97
C VAL A 49 15.56 -9.88 0.74
N ILE A 50 15.07 -10.76 -0.11
CA ILE A 50 15.68 -11.09 -1.39
C ILE A 50 15.02 -10.25 -2.48
N ASP A 51 15.80 -9.41 -3.14
CA ASP A 51 15.32 -8.63 -4.29
C ASP A 51 15.17 -9.53 -5.52
N PHE A 52 13.94 -9.71 -5.97
CA PHE A 52 13.66 -10.49 -7.17
C PHE A 52 13.86 -9.66 -8.44
N PRO A 53 14.68 -10.08 -9.39
CA PRO A 53 14.96 -9.34 -10.62
C PRO A 53 13.84 -9.49 -11.66
N PHE A 54 12.59 -9.65 -11.21
CA PHE A 54 11.47 -9.85 -12.11
C PHE A 54 10.86 -8.51 -12.54
N GLN A 55 10.46 -8.45 -13.80
CA GLN A 55 9.69 -7.34 -14.35
C GLN A 55 8.19 -7.69 -14.38
N HIS A 56 7.35 -6.67 -14.46
CA HIS A 56 5.92 -6.85 -14.61
C HIS A 56 5.58 -7.54 -15.94
N GLY A 57 4.59 -8.42 -15.92
CA GLY A 57 4.04 -9.08 -17.12
C GLY A 57 4.57 -10.50 -17.37
N GLY A 58 5.77 -10.65 -17.90
CA GLY A 58 6.27 -11.93 -18.42
C GLY A 58 6.50 -13.04 -17.38
N LEU A 59 6.55 -14.30 -17.88
CA LEU A 59 6.84 -15.47 -17.06
C LEU A 59 8.30 -15.51 -16.57
N GLN A 60 9.26 -15.03 -17.39
CA GLN A 60 10.69 -14.91 -17.08
C GLN A 60 11.29 -16.20 -16.46
N LEU A 61 11.03 -17.35 -17.09
CA LEU A 61 11.36 -18.67 -16.55
C LEU A 61 12.87 -18.84 -16.27
N LYS A 62 13.74 -18.25 -17.12
CA LYS A 62 15.20 -18.29 -16.92
C LYS A 62 15.60 -17.60 -15.62
N ALA A 63 15.09 -16.41 -15.36
CA ALA A 63 15.36 -15.65 -14.13
C ALA A 63 14.80 -16.39 -12.89
N ARG A 64 13.57 -16.97 -12.99
CA ARG A 64 12.99 -17.76 -11.91
C ARG A 64 13.81 -19.00 -11.57
N ARG A 65 14.33 -19.72 -12.58
CA ARG A 65 15.22 -20.87 -12.36
C ARG A 65 16.54 -20.45 -11.69
N ALA A 66 17.10 -19.31 -12.07
CA ALA A 66 18.30 -18.79 -11.44
C ALA A 66 18.07 -18.50 -9.94
N ILE A 67 17.00 -17.78 -9.60
CA ILE A 67 16.63 -17.52 -8.20
C ILE A 67 16.31 -18.83 -7.46
N ALA A 68 15.56 -19.74 -8.10
CA ALA A 68 15.21 -21.02 -7.49
C ALA A 68 16.46 -21.81 -7.05
N ARG A 69 17.51 -21.86 -7.89
CA ARG A 69 18.80 -22.50 -7.54
C ARG A 69 19.50 -21.81 -6.35
N GLN A 70 19.41 -20.47 -6.26
CA GLN A 70 20.03 -19.71 -5.14
C GLN A 70 19.35 -19.97 -3.80
N ILE A 71 18.06 -20.33 -3.80
CA ILE A 71 17.27 -20.53 -2.61
C ILE A 71 16.96 -22.01 -2.33
N GLU A 72 17.43 -22.93 -3.18
CA GLU A 72 17.24 -24.38 -3.03
C GLU A 72 17.77 -24.87 -1.68
N GLY A 73 16.99 -25.70 -0.98
CA GLY A 73 17.35 -26.26 0.32
C GLY A 73 17.31 -25.27 1.50
N ARG A 74 17.08 -23.97 1.26
CA ARG A 74 17.11 -22.95 2.33
C ARG A 74 15.79 -22.83 3.10
N PHE A 75 14.69 -23.27 2.56
CA PHE A 75 13.34 -23.04 3.12
C PHE A 75 12.50 -24.31 3.17
N SER A 76 11.87 -24.56 4.30
CA SER A 76 10.90 -25.67 4.49
C SER A 76 9.48 -25.28 4.04
N THR A 77 9.15 -24.00 4.08
CA THR A 77 7.82 -23.48 3.78
C THR A 77 7.89 -22.23 2.91
N ALA A 78 6.97 -22.12 1.96
CA ALA A 78 6.75 -20.91 1.18
C ALA A 78 5.28 -20.46 1.29
N TYR A 79 5.08 -19.19 1.63
CA TYR A 79 3.79 -18.51 1.58
C TYR A 79 3.71 -17.68 0.29
N VAL A 80 2.80 -18.01 -0.60
CA VAL A 80 2.67 -17.39 -1.93
C VAL A 80 1.48 -16.43 -1.89
N LEU A 81 1.76 -15.14 -1.65
CA LEU A 81 0.73 -14.14 -1.42
C LEU A 81 0.03 -13.67 -2.72
N PRO A 82 0.74 -13.48 -3.86
CA PRO A 82 0.06 -13.17 -5.11
C PRO A 82 -0.72 -14.39 -5.64
N ASN A 83 -1.85 -14.13 -6.30
CA ASN A 83 -2.73 -15.17 -6.86
C ASN A 83 -2.33 -15.62 -8.28
N SER A 84 -1.16 -15.23 -8.80
CA SER A 84 -0.71 -15.62 -10.14
C SER A 84 -0.03 -16.98 -10.19
N LEU A 85 -0.19 -17.71 -11.29
CA LEU A 85 0.51 -18.97 -11.56
C LEU A 85 2.03 -18.80 -11.46
N LYS A 86 2.58 -17.74 -12.05
CA LYS A 86 4.02 -17.46 -12.08
C LYS A 86 4.63 -17.25 -10.70
N SER A 87 3.88 -16.76 -9.70
CA SER A 87 4.38 -16.60 -8.33
C SER A 87 4.53 -17.93 -7.61
N ALA A 88 3.68 -18.91 -7.90
CA ALA A 88 3.75 -20.25 -7.33
C ALA A 88 4.82 -21.15 -7.97
N LEU A 89 5.28 -20.81 -9.20
CA LEU A 89 6.35 -21.56 -9.87
C LEU A 89 7.70 -21.47 -9.15
N LEU A 90 8.04 -20.31 -8.59
CA LEU A 90 9.34 -20.11 -7.95
C LEU A 90 9.58 -21.10 -6.79
N PRO A 91 8.69 -21.19 -5.77
CA PRO A 91 8.91 -22.14 -4.68
C PRO A 91 8.82 -23.60 -5.11
N LEU A 92 8.08 -23.93 -6.19
CA LEU A 92 8.09 -25.27 -6.76
C LEU A 92 9.46 -25.59 -7.38
N LEU A 93 9.99 -24.70 -8.22
CA LEU A 93 11.30 -24.86 -8.87
C LEU A 93 12.45 -24.92 -7.85
N ALA A 94 12.30 -24.28 -6.70
CA ALA A 94 13.26 -24.33 -5.60
C ALA A 94 13.10 -25.55 -4.69
N GLY A 95 12.20 -26.49 -5.03
CA GLY A 95 11.99 -27.71 -4.27
C GLY A 95 11.41 -27.51 -2.87
N ILE A 96 10.78 -26.34 -2.57
CA ILE A 96 10.25 -26.07 -1.23
C ILE A 96 9.04 -27.00 -0.98
N PRO A 97 9.09 -27.84 0.06
CA PRO A 97 8.09 -28.91 0.22
C PRO A 97 6.70 -28.40 0.61
N LYS A 98 6.59 -27.42 1.49
CA LYS A 98 5.31 -26.84 1.90
C LYS A 98 5.09 -25.51 1.18
N ARG A 99 4.04 -25.42 0.37
CA ARG A 99 3.70 -24.25 -0.43
C ARG A 99 2.25 -23.84 -0.18
N VAL A 100 2.07 -22.77 0.58
CA VAL A 100 0.79 -22.26 1.07
C VAL A 100 0.32 -21.08 0.21
N GLY A 101 -0.93 -21.04 -0.19
CA GLY A 101 -1.49 -19.92 -0.93
C GLY A 101 -2.94 -20.13 -1.31
N TYR A 102 -3.57 -19.10 -1.86
CA TYR A 102 -4.92 -19.18 -2.37
C TYR A 102 -4.96 -19.84 -3.74
N LEU A 103 -6.03 -20.58 -4.04
CA LEU A 103 -6.31 -21.10 -5.38
C LEU A 103 -6.60 -19.93 -6.34
N GLY A 104 -5.99 -19.96 -7.50
CA GLY A 104 -6.16 -19.00 -8.58
C GLY A 104 -5.32 -19.40 -9.77
N GLU A 105 -5.61 -18.97 -10.97
CA GLU A 105 -4.83 -19.21 -12.19
C GLU A 105 -4.30 -20.66 -12.33
N ALA A 106 -5.14 -21.66 -12.11
CA ALA A 106 -4.80 -23.08 -12.26
C ALA A 106 -3.61 -23.59 -11.40
N ARG A 107 -3.36 -23.03 -10.20
CA ARG A 107 -2.23 -23.39 -9.31
C ARG A 107 -2.41 -24.70 -8.52
N VAL A 108 -3.34 -25.56 -8.92
CA VAL A 108 -3.70 -26.78 -8.14
C VAL A 108 -2.48 -27.69 -7.89
N GLY A 109 -1.64 -27.92 -8.89
CA GLY A 109 -0.42 -28.74 -8.75
C GLY A 109 0.79 -28.02 -8.18
N LEU A 110 0.77 -26.68 -8.10
CA LEU A 110 1.91 -25.86 -7.65
C LEU A 110 1.90 -25.64 -6.14
N LEU A 111 0.73 -25.56 -5.52
CA LEU A 111 0.56 -25.37 -4.08
C LEU A 111 0.24 -26.71 -3.40
N THR A 112 0.81 -26.93 -2.22
CA THR A 112 0.54 -28.12 -1.38
C THR A 112 -0.56 -27.85 -0.34
N HIS A 113 -0.65 -26.62 0.16
CA HIS A 113 -1.68 -26.17 1.10
C HIS A 113 -2.45 -25.03 0.46
N ARG A 114 -3.72 -25.29 0.18
CA ARG A 114 -4.54 -24.46 -0.72
C ARG A 114 -5.74 -23.91 0.02
N LEU A 115 -5.85 -22.58 0.10
CA LEU A 115 -7.05 -21.90 0.56
C LEU A 115 -7.94 -21.59 -0.64
N LYS A 116 -9.26 -21.68 -0.46
CA LYS A 116 -10.23 -21.22 -1.47
C LYS A 116 -10.29 -19.70 -1.46
N ASN A 117 -10.28 -19.08 -2.65
CA ASN A 117 -10.56 -17.66 -2.73
C ASN A 117 -11.97 -17.35 -2.20
N PRO A 118 -12.14 -16.38 -1.32
CA PRO A 118 -13.46 -15.97 -0.87
C PRO A 118 -14.26 -15.36 -2.03
N LYS A 119 -15.57 -15.67 -2.07
CA LYS A 119 -16.45 -15.14 -3.13
C LYS A 119 -16.76 -13.66 -2.98
N ASN A 120 -16.81 -13.17 -1.74
CA ASN A 120 -16.93 -11.76 -1.37
C ASN A 120 -15.53 -11.17 -1.20
N LYS A 121 -15.44 -9.85 -1.28
CA LYS A 121 -14.19 -9.12 -1.03
C LYS A 121 -14.03 -8.88 0.48
N PRO A 122 -13.33 -9.75 1.24
CA PRO A 122 -13.09 -9.52 2.66
C PRO A 122 -12.11 -8.35 2.84
N PRO A 123 -11.93 -7.83 4.07
CA PRO A 123 -10.82 -6.95 4.37
C PRO A 123 -9.48 -7.59 3.99
N MET A 124 -8.62 -6.85 3.29
CA MET A 124 -7.39 -7.42 2.71
C MET A 124 -6.39 -7.90 3.77
N VAL A 125 -6.34 -7.27 4.94
CA VAL A 125 -5.52 -7.76 6.06
C VAL A 125 -5.98 -9.15 6.50
N ALA A 126 -7.29 -9.35 6.70
CA ALA A 126 -7.86 -10.66 7.05
C ALA A 126 -7.61 -11.70 5.94
N PHE A 127 -7.72 -11.29 4.67
CA PHE A 127 -7.43 -12.15 3.51
C PHE A 127 -5.98 -12.69 3.56
N TYR A 128 -4.98 -11.81 3.77
CA TYR A 128 -3.59 -12.27 3.87
C TYR A 128 -3.35 -13.06 5.15
N SER A 129 -3.85 -12.61 6.29
CA SER A 129 -3.62 -13.25 7.59
C SER A 129 -4.20 -14.65 7.67
N ALA A 130 -5.26 -14.97 6.94
CA ALA A 130 -5.85 -16.31 6.87
C ALA A 130 -4.86 -17.39 6.34
N LEU A 131 -3.81 -17.00 5.62
CA LEU A 131 -2.73 -17.91 5.20
C LEU A 131 -1.94 -18.48 6.37
N SER A 132 -2.02 -17.88 7.56
CA SER A 132 -1.48 -18.46 8.79
C SER A 132 -2.23 -19.69 9.25
N GLY A 133 -3.47 -19.90 8.79
CA GLY A 133 -4.37 -20.95 9.28
C GLY A 133 -5.10 -20.60 10.58
N GLU A 134 -5.02 -19.36 11.04
CA GLU A 134 -5.73 -18.86 12.22
C GLU A 134 -7.05 -18.18 11.83
N SER A 135 -7.93 -17.94 12.82
CA SER A 135 -9.19 -17.21 12.70
C SER A 135 -9.18 -15.95 13.58
N GLY A 136 -10.17 -15.08 13.46
CA GLY A 136 -10.28 -13.87 14.30
C GLY A 136 -9.31 -12.74 13.89
N LEU A 137 -9.11 -12.53 12.59
CA LEU A 137 -8.02 -11.74 12.02
C LEU A 137 -8.40 -10.30 11.66
N GLU A 138 -9.62 -9.86 11.96
CA GLU A 138 -10.19 -8.60 11.46
C GLU A 138 -9.61 -7.34 12.13
N ALA A 139 -9.07 -7.49 13.34
CA ALA A 139 -8.56 -6.38 14.14
C ALA A 139 -7.05 -6.12 14.01
N ASP A 140 -6.33 -6.91 13.21
CA ASP A 140 -4.88 -6.78 13.08
C ASP A 140 -4.52 -5.53 12.29
N ARG A 141 -3.73 -4.65 12.92
CA ARG A 141 -3.22 -3.43 12.28
C ARG A 141 -1.80 -3.64 11.81
N PRO A 142 -1.49 -3.34 10.54
CA PRO A 142 -0.12 -3.32 10.05
C PRO A 142 0.73 -2.32 10.83
N VAL A 143 1.99 -2.69 11.10
CA VAL A 143 2.97 -1.84 11.78
C VAL A 143 4.26 -1.82 10.99
N LEU A 144 4.74 -0.63 10.67
CA LEU A 144 6.06 -0.41 10.07
C LEU A 144 6.96 0.32 11.07
N LYS A 145 8.24 0.02 11.04
CA LYS A 145 9.27 0.71 11.83
C LYS A 145 10.52 0.91 10.98
N LEU A 146 11.06 2.09 11.01
CA LEU A 146 12.37 2.40 10.43
C LEU A 146 13.36 2.65 11.56
N PRO A 147 14.62 2.26 11.42
CA PRO A 147 15.68 2.68 12.32
C PRO A 147 15.77 4.20 12.38
N PRO A 148 15.87 4.83 13.58
CA PRO A 148 15.95 6.30 13.69
C PRO A 148 17.04 6.92 12.81
N ALA A 149 18.21 6.30 12.72
CA ALA A 149 19.31 6.78 11.89
C ALA A 149 18.95 6.80 10.38
N GLU A 150 18.14 5.86 9.89
CA GLU A 150 17.68 5.88 8.50
C GLU A 150 16.66 6.99 8.26
N VAL A 151 15.77 7.25 9.23
CA VAL A 151 14.82 8.35 9.17
C VAL A 151 15.58 9.68 9.14
N ASP A 152 16.52 9.88 10.08
CA ASP A 152 17.32 11.11 10.17
C ASP A 152 18.13 11.36 8.89
N ALA A 153 18.79 10.33 8.36
CA ALA A 153 19.53 10.42 7.10
C ALA A 153 18.64 10.80 5.92
N ALA A 154 17.45 10.20 5.82
CA ALA A 154 16.50 10.49 4.74
C ALA A 154 15.93 11.91 4.86
N LEU A 155 15.56 12.36 6.06
CA LEU A 155 15.04 13.71 6.30
C LEU A 155 16.10 14.76 6.02
N ASN A 156 17.33 14.55 6.48
CA ASN A 156 18.46 15.46 6.22
C ASN A 156 18.73 15.59 4.72
N ALA A 157 18.71 14.48 3.96
CA ALA A 157 18.89 14.49 2.51
C ALA A 157 17.77 15.27 1.77
N LEU A 158 16.58 15.38 2.38
CA LEU A 158 15.44 16.12 1.84
C LEU A 158 15.30 17.53 2.43
N GLY A 159 16.16 17.92 3.37
CA GLY A 159 16.08 19.21 4.07
C GLY A 159 14.84 19.36 4.97
N LEU A 160 14.36 18.25 5.56
CA LEU A 160 13.11 18.19 6.31
C LEU A 160 13.36 18.12 7.82
N GLN A 161 12.41 18.66 8.59
CA GLN A 161 12.36 18.52 10.04
C GLN A 161 11.14 17.70 10.47
N PRO A 162 11.26 16.75 11.40
CA PRO A 162 10.14 15.97 11.90
C PRO A 162 8.97 16.85 12.38
N GLY A 163 7.75 16.54 11.94
CA GLY A 163 6.54 17.30 12.29
C GLY A 163 6.42 18.69 11.64
N GLY A 164 7.41 19.13 10.89
CA GLY A 164 7.45 20.45 10.26
C GLY A 164 6.73 20.54 8.91
N TYR A 165 6.10 19.47 8.43
CA TYR A 165 5.45 19.42 7.12
C TYR A 165 4.26 18.42 7.10
N ALA A 166 3.42 18.58 6.10
CA ALA A 166 2.41 17.58 5.73
C ALA A 166 2.84 16.83 4.46
N VAL A 167 2.32 15.61 4.28
CA VAL A 167 2.53 14.82 3.07
C VAL A 167 1.20 14.62 2.36
N PHE A 168 1.15 14.92 1.06
CA PHE A 168 0.02 14.55 0.21
C PHE A 168 0.44 13.45 -0.77
N ALA A 169 -0.40 12.42 -0.89
CA ALA A 169 -0.29 11.34 -1.86
C ALA A 169 -1.48 11.39 -2.84
N PRO A 170 -1.46 12.31 -3.83
CA PRO A 170 -2.60 12.56 -4.70
C PRO A 170 -2.76 11.52 -5.80
N GLY A 171 -1.76 10.66 -6.00
CA GLY A 171 -1.78 9.60 -6.99
C GLY A 171 -2.70 8.44 -6.64
N ALA A 172 -3.08 7.68 -7.67
CA ALA A 172 -3.68 6.36 -7.54
C ALA A 172 -3.35 5.55 -8.80
N GLU A 173 -2.53 4.51 -8.65
CA GLU A 173 -2.08 3.66 -9.77
C GLU A 173 -3.24 2.91 -10.42
N PHE A 174 -4.29 2.60 -9.66
CA PHE A 174 -5.46 1.90 -10.18
C PHE A 174 -6.16 2.67 -11.30
N GLY A 175 -6.32 3.99 -11.18
CA GLY A 175 -6.95 4.81 -12.20
C GLY A 175 -7.54 6.12 -11.69
N PRO A 176 -8.01 6.99 -12.60
CA PRO A 176 -8.55 8.33 -12.28
C PRO A 176 -9.79 8.28 -11.37
N ALA A 177 -10.59 7.20 -11.39
CA ALA A 177 -11.76 7.05 -10.52
C ALA A 177 -11.42 6.95 -9.01
N LYS A 178 -10.14 6.89 -8.65
CA LYS A 178 -9.64 6.97 -7.28
C LYS A 178 -8.91 8.28 -6.96
N ARG A 179 -8.83 9.22 -7.90
CA ARG A 179 -8.06 10.46 -7.73
C ARG A 179 -8.98 11.60 -7.33
N TRP A 180 -8.82 12.08 -6.11
CA TRP A 180 -9.45 13.31 -5.65
C TRP A 180 -8.91 14.50 -6.47
N PRO A 181 -9.74 15.52 -6.84
CA PRO A 181 -9.32 16.60 -7.73
C PRO A 181 -8.08 17.36 -7.23
N ALA A 182 -7.16 17.69 -8.15
CA ALA A 182 -5.97 18.48 -7.87
C ALA A 182 -6.31 19.83 -7.20
N ALA A 183 -7.37 20.50 -7.65
CA ALA A 183 -7.84 21.75 -7.07
C ALA A 183 -8.21 21.64 -5.59
N HIS A 184 -8.76 20.51 -5.16
CA HIS A 184 -9.11 20.26 -3.78
C HIS A 184 -7.85 20.02 -2.92
N PHE A 185 -6.88 19.23 -3.41
CA PHE A 185 -5.57 19.10 -2.76
C PHE A 185 -4.89 20.46 -2.58
N ALA A 186 -4.88 21.29 -3.63
CA ALA A 186 -4.32 22.62 -3.57
C ALA A 186 -5.03 23.54 -2.56
N ALA A 187 -6.37 23.44 -2.46
CA ALA A 187 -7.16 24.19 -1.49
C ALA A 187 -6.80 23.78 -0.05
N VAL A 188 -6.65 22.47 0.22
CA VAL A 188 -6.16 21.99 1.53
C VAL A 188 -4.76 22.50 1.81
N ALA A 189 -3.83 22.43 0.84
CA ALA A 189 -2.45 22.92 1.02
C ALA A 189 -2.40 24.41 1.39
N ARG A 190 -3.28 25.25 0.81
CA ARG A 190 -3.38 26.67 1.17
C ARG A 190 -3.93 26.89 2.58
N GLY A 191 -4.78 25.98 3.08
CA GLY A 191 -5.38 26.08 4.41
C GLY A 191 -4.52 25.56 5.56
N LEU A 192 -3.41 24.85 5.26
CA LEU A 192 -2.48 24.34 6.28
C LEU A 192 -1.50 25.41 6.75
N ASP A 193 -1.03 25.31 7.98
CA ASP A 193 0.02 26.17 8.58
C ASP A 193 1.44 25.67 8.29
N VAL A 194 1.59 24.44 7.76
CA VAL A 194 2.89 23.83 7.40
C VAL A 194 3.02 23.64 5.89
N PRO A 195 4.26 23.59 5.34
CA PRO A 195 4.48 23.24 3.95
C PRO A 195 4.03 21.80 3.64
N VAL A 196 3.73 21.54 2.37
CA VAL A 196 3.24 20.26 1.88
C VAL A 196 4.25 19.62 0.94
N LEU A 197 4.56 18.36 1.16
CA LEU A 197 5.32 17.52 0.24
C LEU A 197 4.35 16.67 -0.58
N LEU A 198 4.44 16.74 -1.90
CA LEU A 198 3.66 15.91 -2.81
C LEU A 198 4.49 14.67 -3.15
N LEU A 199 4.06 13.50 -2.69
CA LEU A 199 4.73 12.22 -2.93
C LEU A 199 3.96 11.39 -3.96
N GLY A 200 4.71 10.67 -4.78
CA GLY A 200 4.19 9.78 -5.80
C GLY A 200 5.30 9.21 -6.68
N SER A 201 4.94 8.34 -7.60
CA SER A 201 5.84 7.87 -8.65
C SER A 201 6.07 8.96 -9.71
N GLY A 202 7.04 8.75 -10.60
CA GLY A 202 7.28 9.67 -11.72
C GLY A 202 6.07 9.84 -12.66
N LYS A 203 5.17 8.85 -12.71
CA LYS A 203 3.91 8.95 -13.48
C LYS A 203 2.94 10.00 -12.93
N GLU A 204 3.10 10.37 -11.67
CA GLU A 204 2.23 11.31 -10.96
C GLU A 204 2.83 12.71 -10.88
N ALA A 205 4.04 12.91 -11.46
CA ALA A 205 4.74 14.18 -11.41
C ALA A 205 3.91 15.34 -11.99
N ALA A 206 3.25 15.14 -13.12
CA ALA A 206 2.40 16.16 -13.75
C ALA A 206 1.20 16.55 -12.87
N LEU A 207 0.54 15.58 -12.22
CA LEU A 207 -0.53 15.86 -11.25
C LEU A 207 -0.01 16.67 -10.05
N CYS A 208 1.17 16.32 -9.55
CA CYS A 208 1.80 17.03 -8.44
C CYS A 208 2.22 18.45 -8.86
N ASP A 209 2.69 18.65 -10.10
CA ASP A 209 2.99 19.99 -10.63
C ASP A 209 1.73 20.85 -10.74
N GLU A 210 0.60 20.28 -11.18
CA GLU A 210 -0.70 20.97 -11.22
C GLU A 210 -1.12 21.45 -9.81
N ILE A 211 -1.00 20.57 -8.79
CA ILE A 211 -1.32 20.93 -7.41
C ILE A 211 -0.39 22.02 -6.90
N ALA A 212 0.91 21.92 -7.16
CA ALA A 212 1.90 22.91 -6.72
C ALA A 212 1.68 24.28 -7.38
N ALA A 213 1.34 24.29 -8.67
CA ALA A 213 1.01 25.51 -9.41
C ALA A 213 -0.26 26.19 -8.86
N ALA A 214 -1.26 25.41 -8.43
CA ALA A 214 -2.50 25.91 -7.84
C ALA A 214 -2.36 26.35 -6.37
N ALA A 215 -1.25 25.98 -5.70
CA ALA A 215 -0.92 26.38 -4.31
C ALA A 215 0.54 26.92 -4.23
N PRO A 216 0.84 28.05 -4.88
CA PRO A 216 2.22 28.55 -4.99
C PRO A 216 2.84 28.82 -3.62
N GLY A 217 4.10 28.39 -3.46
CA GLY A 217 4.86 28.55 -2.21
C GLY A 217 4.42 27.61 -1.07
N ARG A 218 3.39 26.77 -1.27
CA ARG A 218 2.89 25.84 -0.26
C ARG A 218 3.32 24.40 -0.48
N CYS A 219 3.53 24.01 -1.74
CA CYS A 219 3.78 22.62 -2.12
C CYS A 219 5.16 22.45 -2.75
N THR A 220 5.85 21.36 -2.36
CA THR A 220 7.06 20.88 -3.02
C THR A 220 6.77 19.55 -3.72
N ASN A 221 6.91 19.51 -5.06
CA ASN A 221 6.73 18.29 -5.83
C ASN A 221 7.97 17.40 -5.73
N LEU A 222 7.84 16.26 -5.03
CA LEU A 222 8.84 15.21 -4.88
C LEU A 222 8.45 13.91 -5.62
N ALA A 223 7.39 13.91 -6.42
CA ALA A 223 6.97 12.76 -7.19
C ALA A 223 8.06 12.31 -8.17
N GLY A 224 8.49 11.05 -8.07
CA GLY A 224 9.59 10.49 -8.85
C GLY A 224 10.99 10.98 -8.46
N LYS A 225 11.13 11.83 -7.44
CA LYS A 225 12.41 12.40 -6.98
C LYS A 225 12.91 11.78 -5.66
N THR A 226 12.15 10.86 -5.08
CA THR A 226 12.51 10.15 -3.85
C THR A 226 12.62 8.66 -4.11
N THR A 227 13.53 7.99 -3.38
CA THR A 227 13.47 6.54 -3.22
C THR A 227 12.27 6.17 -2.36
N LEU A 228 11.82 4.90 -2.42
CA LEU A 228 10.75 4.47 -1.54
C LEU A 228 11.13 4.60 -0.06
N LEU A 229 12.37 4.31 0.32
CA LEU A 229 12.85 4.48 1.70
C LEU A 229 12.72 5.95 2.16
N GLN A 230 13.12 6.92 1.33
CA GLN A 230 12.93 8.34 1.63
C GLN A 230 11.46 8.71 1.77
N ALA A 231 10.59 8.16 0.91
CA ALA A 231 9.15 8.39 1.02
C ALA A 231 8.57 7.79 2.32
N LEU A 232 8.98 6.57 2.70
CA LEU A 232 8.60 5.94 3.97
C LEU A 232 9.04 6.80 5.16
N ALA A 233 10.29 7.27 5.17
CA ALA A 233 10.83 8.13 6.22
C ALA A 233 10.09 9.48 6.29
N ALA A 234 9.85 10.13 5.15
CA ALA A 234 9.11 11.39 5.10
C ALA A 234 7.67 11.23 5.60
N ILE A 235 6.99 10.11 5.28
CA ILE A 235 5.66 9.82 5.80
C ILE A 235 5.70 9.57 7.31
N SER A 236 6.67 8.77 7.81
CA SER A 236 6.74 8.40 9.23
C SER A 236 6.92 9.61 10.16
N ALA A 237 7.56 10.68 9.67
CA ALA A 237 7.85 11.90 10.41
C ALA A 237 6.92 13.08 10.04
N ALA A 238 5.92 12.87 9.19
CA ALA A 238 4.98 13.90 8.79
C ALA A 238 4.01 14.28 9.93
N ARG A 239 3.62 15.55 9.99
CA ARG A 239 2.57 16.04 10.90
C ARG A 239 1.19 15.49 10.53
N HIS A 240 0.87 15.50 9.23
CA HIS A 240 -0.37 15.00 8.65
C HIS A 240 -0.13 14.35 7.30
N VAL A 241 -0.99 13.41 6.93
CA VAL A 241 -1.05 12.83 5.58
C VAL A 241 -2.43 13.02 5.00
N VAL A 242 -2.52 13.47 3.75
CA VAL A 242 -3.77 13.48 2.96
C VAL A 242 -3.56 12.62 1.72
N SER A 243 -4.45 11.67 1.50
CA SER A 243 -4.26 10.71 0.40
C SER A 243 -5.58 10.25 -0.19
N ASN A 244 -5.50 9.74 -1.40
CA ASN A 244 -6.51 8.83 -1.93
C ASN A 244 -6.35 7.42 -1.33
N ASP A 245 -7.29 6.50 -1.62
CA ASP A 245 -7.09 5.06 -1.43
C ASP A 245 -5.91 4.58 -2.29
N SER A 246 -4.72 4.56 -1.70
CA SER A 246 -3.45 4.30 -2.37
C SER A 246 -2.47 3.55 -1.47
N GLY A 247 -1.35 3.09 -2.04
CA GLY A 247 -0.30 2.41 -1.28
C GLY A 247 0.28 3.26 -0.14
N LEU A 248 0.47 4.56 -0.35
CA LEU A 248 1.04 5.47 0.65
C LEU A 248 0.06 5.77 1.80
N MET A 249 -1.26 5.66 1.58
CA MET A 249 -2.27 5.68 2.64
C MET A 249 -2.02 4.58 3.66
N HIS A 250 -1.78 3.36 3.19
CA HIS A 250 -1.49 2.21 4.07
C HIS A 250 -0.16 2.37 4.80
N VAL A 251 0.84 2.96 4.14
CA VAL A 251 2.13 3.31 4.77
C VAL A 251 1.90 4.29 5.92
N ALA A 252 1.15 5.37 5.71
CA ALA A 252 0.84 6.34 6.75
C ALA A 252 0.07 5.71 7.92
N ALA A 253 -0.87 4.80 7.61
CA ALA A 253 -1.59 4.04 8.62
C ALA A 253 -0.65 3.17 9.47
N ALA A 254 0.26 2.44 8.82
CA ALA A 254 1.18 1.51 9.49
C ALA A 254 2.24 2.21 10.35
N PHE A 255 2.59 3.46 10.06
CA PHE A 255 3.41 4.32 10.93
C PHE A 255 2.61 5.04 12.03
N GLY A 256 1.28 4.90 12.06
CA GLY A 256 0.43 5.57 13.06
C GLY A 256 0.32 7.09 12.86
N VAL A 257 0.58 7.60 11.66
CA VAL A 257 0.51 9.03 11.36
C VAL A 257 -0.95 9.48 11.26
N ARG A 258 -1.25 10.70 11.74
CA ARG A 258 -2.57 11.31 11.54
C ARG A 258 -2.83 11.51 10.05
N GLN A 259 -3.97 11.00 9.55
CA GLN A 259 -4.25 11.08 8.12
C GLN A 259 -5.73 11.25 7.81
N VAL A 260 -5.99 11.85 6.65
CA VAL A 260 -7.29 11.85 6.00
C VAL A 260 -7.18 11.09 4.68
N ALA A 261 -8.00 10.07 4.52
CA ALA A 261 -8.06 9.25 3.31
C ALA A 261 -9.38 9.46 2.58
N VAL A 262 -9.29 9.83 1.30
CA VAL A 262 -10.45 10.08 0.44
C VAL A 262 -10.74 8.85 -0.41
N PHE A 263 -11.96 8.33 -0.31
CA PHE A 263 -12.42 7.15 -1.04
C PHE A 263 -13.49 7.52 -2.05
N GLY A 264 -13.35 7.00 -3.26
CA GLY A 264 -14.30 7.19 -4.37
C GLY A 264 -14.87 5.86 -4.87
N SER A 265 -14.29 5.33 -5.95
CA SER A 265 -14.74 4.10 -6.62
C SER A 265 -14.47 2.82 -5.83
N SER A 266 -13.64 2.86 -4.81
CA SER A 266 -13.28 1.73 -3.94
C SER A 266 -14.01 1.76 -2.60
N SER A 267 -13.71 0.77 -1.74
CA SER A 267 -14.40 0.61 -0.46
C SER A 267 -13.41 0.57 0.71
N PRO A 268 -13.57 1.45 1.70
CA PRO A 268 -12.79 1.39 2.94
C PRO A 268 -13.10 0.14 3.79
N LEU A 269 -14.16 -0.59 3.48
CA LEU A 269 -14.46 -1.88 4.12
C LEU A 269 -13.52 -2.99 3.60
N HIS A 270 -12.97 -2.82 2.40
CA HIS A 270 -12.04 -3.77 1.80
C HIS A 270 -10.57 -3.43 2.10
N THR A 271 -10.22 -2.15 1.98
CA THR A 271 -8.84 -1.64 2.14
C THR A 271 -8.82 -0.43 3.10
N PRO A 272 -9.22 -0.61 4.39
CA PRO A 272 -9.20 0.51 5.34
C PRO A 272 -7.78 0.95 5.68
N PRO A 273 -7.54 2.24 5.96
CA PRO A 273 -6.34 2.71 6.62
C PRO A 273 -6.41 2.37 8.12
N LEU A 274 -5.92 1.19 8.51
CA LEU A 274 -6.05 0.64 9.86
C LEU A 274 -5.19 1.40 10.89
N ASN A 275 -5.69 2.56 11.32
CA ASN A 275 -5.04 3.47 12.24
C ASN A 275 -6.12 4.28 13.00
N ASP A 276 -6.02 4.40 14.33
CA ASP A 276 -6.96 5.19 15.15
C ASP A 276 -6.94 6.70 14.85
N ARG A 277 -5.86 7.16 14.21
CA ARG A 277 -5.67 8.57 13.83
C ARG A 277 -6.00 8.81 12.36
N ALA A 278 -6.68 7.87 11.71
CA ALA A 278 -7.12 7.99 10.32
C ALA A 278 -8.61 8.39 10.25
N THR A 279 -8.90 9.45 9.52
CA THR A 279 -10.26 9.80 9.12
C THR A 279 -10.49 9.36 7.68
N VAL A 280 -11.56 8.61 7.45
CA VAL A 280 -11.98 8.19 6.10
C VAL A 280 -13.14 9.04 5.65
N LEU A 281 -12.97 9.72 4.51
CA LEU A 281 -14.06 10.44 3.85
C LEU A 281 -14.58 9.61 2.68
N TRP A 282 -15.81 9.13 2.80
CA TRP A 282 -16.46 8.27 1.80
C TRP A 282 -17.96 8.57 1.74
N LEU A 283 -18.39 9.26 0.70
CA LEU A 283 -19.76 9.77 0.57
C LEU A 283 -20.83 8.67 0.48
N LYS A 284 -20.46 7.44 0.06
CA LYS A 284 -21.40 6.31 0.01
C LYS A 284 -22.09 6.04 1.36
N ASN A 285 -21.38 6.21 2.45
CA ASN A 285 -21.89 5.96 3.81
C ASN A 285 -22.12 7.25 4.60
N ASP A 286 -22.10 8.40 3.95
CA ASP A 286 -22.40 9.68 4.60
C ASP A 286 -23.91 9.95 4.58
N PRO A 287 -24.60 9.89 5.72
CA PRO A 287 -26.05 10.09 5.77
C PRO A 287 -26.47 11.52 5.42
N ALA A 288 -25.57 12.49 5.54
CA ALA A 288 -25.82 13.88 5.20
C ALA A 288 -25.68 14.17 3.69
N TYR A 289 -25.07 13.23 2.92
CA TYR A 289 -24.87 13.42 1.49
C TYR A 289 -26.09 12.99 0.69
N GLN A 290 -26.70 13.93 -0.05
CA GLN A 290 -27.89 13.70 -0.85
C GLN A 290 -27.72 14.21 -2.29
N PRO A 291 -28.27 13.53 -3.32
CA PRO A 291 -28.85 12.17 -3.22
C PRO A 291 -27.77 11.11 -3.00
N PRO A 292 -28.12 9.94 -2.44
CA PRO A 292 -27.16 8.85 -2.20
C PRO A 292 -26.41 8.41 -3.45
N LEU A 293 -25.18 7.89 -3.26
CA LEU A 293 -24.36 7.36 -4.35
C LEU A 293 -24.58 5.85 -4.53
N ASP A 294 -25.59 5.49 -5.33
CA ASP A 294 -25.89 4.07 -5.60
C ASP A 294 -24.80 3.37 -6.43
N CYS A 295 -24.05 4.15 -7.22
CA CYS A 295 -22.95 3.66 -8.04
C CYS A 295 -21.65 3.33 -7.26
N ALA A 296 -21.52 3.76 -6.00
CA ALA A 296 -20.31 3.50 -5.20
C ALA A 296 -20.54 2.34 -4.21
N PRO A 297 -19.52 1.48 -3.97
CA PRO A 297 -18.25 1.38 -4.70
C PRO A 297 -18.43 0.62 -6.03
N CYS A 298 -18.00 1.22 -7.13
CA CYS A 298 -18.07 0.54 -8.44
C CYS A 298 -16.83 -0.30 -8.77
N PHE A 299 -15.69 -0.02 -8.13
CA PHE A 299 -14.39 -0.66 -8.40
C PHE A 299 -13.89 -0.50 -9.83
N GLU A 300 -14.36 0.51 -10.55
CA GLU A 300 -13.93 0.82 -11.91
C GLU A 300 -12.70 1.72 -11.92
N ARG A 301 -11.89 1.61 -12.98
CA ARG A 301 -10.69 2.42 -13.16
C ARG A 301 -11.01 3.85 -13.58
N GLU A 302 -12.08 4.00 -14.36
CA GLU A 302 -12.67 5.24 -14.82
C GLU A 302 -14.12 5.30 -14.39
N CYS A 303 -14.66 6.50 -14.20
CA CYS A 303 -16.05 6.64 -13.80
C CYS A 303 -16.98 6.28 -14.97
N PRO A 304 -17.76 5.19 -14.90
CA PRO A 304 -18.62 4.79 -16.02
C PRO A 304 -19.77 5.79 -16.29
N LEU A 305 -20.10 6.63 -15.29
CA LEU A 305 -21.13 7.67 -15.39
C LEU A 305 -20.53 9.06 -15.68
N GLY A 306 -19.21 9.19 -15.78
CA GLY A 306 -18.50 10.41 -16.11
C GLY A 306 -18.51 11.53 -15.04
N HIS A 307 -19.35 11.44 -14.02
CA HIS A 307 -19.56 12.54 -13.07
C HIS A 307 -18.55 12.59 -11.91
N THR A 308 -17.91 11.49 -11.53
CA THR A 308 -16.96 11.34 -10.40
C THR A 308 -17.40 12.01 -9.09
N ARG A 309 -18.73 12.16 -8.83
CA ARG A 309 -19.29 12.84 -7.65
C ARG A 309 -18.77 12.27 -6.34
N CYS A 310 -18.49 10.95 -6.28
CA CYS A 310 -17.92 10.28 -5.10
C CYS A 310 -16.60 10.88 -4.61
N LEU A 311 -15.92 11.66 -5.45
CA LEU A 311 -14.69 12.38 -5.16
C LEU A 311 -14.88 13.90 -5.26
N ASN A 312 -15.51 14.38 -6.34
CA ASN A 312 -15.66 15.81 -6.60
C ASN A 312 -16.44 16.53 -5.50
N ASP A 313 -17.44 15.86 -4.90
CA ASP A 313 -18.33 16.47 -3.91
C ASP A 313 -17.76 16.36 -2.46
N ILE A 314 -16.55 15.80 -2.28
CA ILE A 314 -15.79 15.94 -1.03
C ILE A 314 -14.98 17.22 -1.11
N ASP A 315 -15.42 18.28 -0.48
CA ASP A 315 -14.74 19.58 -0.50
C ASP A 315 -13.51 19.62 0.43
N ALA A 316 -12.61 20.58 0.15
CA ALA A 316 -11.37 20.76 0.91
C ALA A 316 -11.61 21.13 2.38
N GLY A 317 -12.72 21.79 2.70
CA GLY A 317 -13.10 22.17 4.06
C GLY A 317 -13.35 20.96 4.94
N ARG A 318 -13.98 19.90 4.40
CA ARG A 318 -14.17 18.63 5.12
C ARG A 318 -12.85 17.96 5.47
N VAL A 319 -11.88 18.00 4.55
CA VAL A 319 -10.54 17.46 4.79
C VAL A 319 -9.81 18.27 5.86
N LEU A 320 -9.82 19.60 5.76
CA LEU A 320 -9.21 20.49 6.75
C LEU A 320 -9.81 20.32 8.15
N ALA A 321 -11.13 20.18 8.25
CA ALA A 321 -11.82 19.94 9.53
C ALA A 321 -11.49 18.59 10.17
N SER A 322 -10.92 17.64 9.38
CA SER A 322 -10.55 16.28 9.81
C SER A 322 -9.07 16.16 10.20
N LEU A 323 -8.23 17.18 9.92
CA LEU A 323 -6.80 17.24 10.24
C LEU A 323 -6.56 17.90 11.58
#